data_0888195b3bfcc8646fc112953bc9491e
#
_entry.id   0888195b3bfcc8646fc112953bc9491e
#
_cell.length_a   1.000
_cell.length_b   1.000
_cell.length_c   1.000
_cell.angle_alpha   90.00
_cell.angle_beta   90.00
_cell.angle_gamma   90.00
#
_symmetry.space_group_name_H-M   'P 1'
#
loop_
_entity.id
_entity.type
_entity.pdbx_description
1 polymer ?
#
loop_
_entity_poly.entity_id
_entity_poly.type
_entity_poly.pdbx_seq_one_letter_code
_entity_poly.pdbx_strand_id
1 'polypeptide(L)'
;MHDRNNWTSRSWKTTLTDAIKKTLTTREERNISLTSSIEYGAILVVSAIDGIMSQTAEQIMIAHHMGMQHIVVFMNKCDMVDDMEMLELVEMGIRDQLYQCGFVGSDIPFIYGSALKALEGPDGEWGDKIMELMDAVDKYIPDSQSEIDQASSIHTKFTAEVYMLDINEGGRDTGYFDGDCLQFYFKTTDVTGEIQLPIEIDMAMPGETLDITIELIQPIKITEEEPFIIRDDECTVGLGRVATIIE
;
A
#
# COMPACT_ATOMS: atom_id res chain seq x y z
N MET A 1 -22.07 -22.06 -17.71
CA MET A 1 -22.16 -20.81 -16.97
C MET A 1 -20.92 -20.74 -16.14
N HIS A 2 -19.93 -19.95 -16.59
CA HIS A 2 -18.63 -19.84 -15.94
C HIS A 2 -18.68 -18.70 -14.93
N ASP A 3 -18.29 -18.98 -13.71
CA ASP A 3 -18.13 -18.03 -12.62
C ASP A 3 -17.15 -16.91 -13.03
N ARG A 4 -17.69 -15.70 -13.24
CA ARG A 4 -16.92 -14.49 -13.58
C ARG A 4 -16.68 -13.55 -12.39
N ASN A 5 -16.93 -13.97 -11.17
CA ASN A 5 -17.00 -13.05 -10.02
C ASN A 5 -15.99 -13.33 -8.89
N ASN A 6 -14.84 -13.95 -9.18
CA ASN A 6 -13.80 -14.11 -8.15
C ASN A 6 -12.45 -13.51 -8.56
N TRP A 7 -12.44 -12.21 -8.92
CA TRP A 7 -11.23 -11.44 -9.13
C TRP A 7 -10.95 -10.64 -7.86
N THR A 8 -10.29 -11.26 -6.91
CA THR A 8 -9.82 -10.60 -5.69
C THR A 8 -8.78 -9.53 -6.02
N SER A 9 -8.66 -8.53 -5.17
CA SER A 9 -7.71 -7.39 -5.30
C SER A 9 -6.25 -7.81 -5.55
N ARG A 10 -5.88 -9.03 -5.21
CA ARG A 10 -4.58 -9.66 -5.52
C ARG A 10 -4.34 -9.88 -7.01
N SER A 11 -5.38 -10.15 -7.78
CA SER A 11 -5.24 -10.56 -9.20
C SER A 11 -4.80 -9.42 -10.12
N TRP A 12 -5.29 -8.20 -9.95
CA TRP A 12 -4.94 -7.08 -10.84
C TRP A 12 -3.59 -6.42 -10.51
N LYS A 13 -3.16 -6.44 -9.24
CA LYS A 13 -1.79 -6.04 -8.86
C LYS A 13 -0.77 -6.96 -9.54
N THR A 14 -1.01 -8.24 -9.52
CA THR A 14 -0.19 -9.24 -10.23
C THR A 14 -0.19 -8.98 -11.73
N THR A 15 -1.35 -8.69 -12.34
CA THR A 15 -1.46 -8.41 -13.79
C THR A 15 -0.65 -7.18 -14.19
N LEU A 16 -0.68 -6.10 -13.40
CA LEU A 16 0.14 -4.91 -13.68
C LEU A 16 1.63 -5.22 -13.55
N THR A 17 2.03 -5.92 -12.49
CA THR A 17 3.44 -6.32 -12.29
C THR A 17 3.94 -7.19 -13.46
N ASP A 18 3.12 -8.12 -13.92
CA ASP A 18 3.46 -8.97 -15.07
C ASP A 18 3.49 -8.17 -16.38
N ALA A 19 2.59 -7.20 -16.56
CA ALA A 19 2.59 -6.30 -17.71
C ALA A 19 3.86 -5.44 -17.73
N ILE A 20 4.26 -4.86 -16.61
CA ILE A 20 5.50 -4.10 -16.47
C ILE A 20 6.69 -4.98 -16.84
N LYS A 21 6.84 -6.14 -16.21
CA LYS A 21 7.94 -7.09 -16.50
C LYS A 21 8.01 -7.46 -17.96
N LYS A 22 6.87 -7.81 -18.56
CA LYS A 22 6.79 -8.23 -19.95
C LYS A 22 7.14 -7.10 -20.91
N THR A 23 6.58 -5.90 -20.71
CA THR A 23 6.85 -4.74 -21.56
C THR A 23 8.33 -4.35 -21.53
N LEU A 24 8.92 -4.27 -20.34
CA LEU A 24 10.34 -3.94 -20.16
C LEU A 24 11.26 -4.99 -20.80
N THR A 25 10.94 -6.29 -20.65
CA THR A 25 11.71 -7.38 -21.27
C THR A 25 11.60 -7.37 -22.80
N THR A 26 10.42 -7.11 -23.35
CA THR A 26 10.18 -7.12 -24.79
C THR A 26 10.87 -5.95 -25.51
N ARG A 27 10.92 -4.78 -24.84
CA ARG A 27 11.54 -3.56 -25.42
C ARG A 27 13.04 -3.43 -25.15
N GLU A 28 13.67 -4.43 -24.53
CA GLU A 28 15.11 -4.43 -24.15
C GLU A 28 15.56 -3.20 -23.31
N GLU A 29 14.62 -2.48 -22.75
CA GLU A 29 14.86 -1.22 -22.05
C GLU A 29 14.93 -1.41 -20.53
N ARG A 30 15.99 -1.98 -20.01
CA ARG A 30 16.36 -2.12 -18.60
C ARG A 30 16.23 -3.52 -18.01
N ASN A 31 17.35 -4.02 -17.50
CA ASN A 31 17.40 -5.01 -16.41
C ASN A 31 16.93 -4.33 -15.10
N ILE A 32 15.65 -4.04 -14.98
CA ILE A 32 15.10 -3.59 -13.71
C ILE A 32 14.85 -4.84 -12.87
N SER A 33 15.74 -5.06 -11.93
CA SER A 33 15.39 -5.83 -10.75
C SER A 33 14.24 -5.08 -10.07
N LEU A 34 13.01 -5.56 -10.22
CA LEU A 34 11.87 -5.13 -9.40
C LEU A 34 12.08 -5.67 -7.98
N THR A 35 13.19 -5.33 -7.39
CA THR A 35 13.43 -5.47 -5.96
C THR A 35 12.74 -4.28 -5.30
N SER A 36 11.57 -4.54 -4.84
CA SER A 36 10.79 -3.90 -3.81
C SER A 36 11.59 -3.06 -2.82
N SER A 37 11.87 -1.83 -3.14
CA SER A 37 12.21 -0.81 -2.16
C SER A 37 11.94 0.54 -2.78
N ILE A 38 10.67 0.81 -3.07
CA ILE A 38 10.22 2.19 -3.22
C ILE A 38 9.98 2.67 -1.79
N GLU A 39 11.06 3.06 -1.11
CA GLU A 39 10.99 3.49 0.30
C GLU A 39 10.23 4.81 0.48
N TYR A 40 10.06 5.58 -0.59
CA TYR A 40 9.52 6.95 -0.53
C TYR A 40 8.31 7.17 -1.44
N GLY A 41 7.85 6.17 -2.16
CA GLY A 41 6.72 6.33 -3.08
C GLY A 41 5.94 5.05 -3.34
N ALA A 42 4.76 5.19 -3.90
CA ALA A 42 3.87 4.08 -4.23
C ALA A 42 3.19 4.28 -5.58
N ILE A 43 2.84 3.18 -6.23
CA ILE A 43 1.93 3.18 -7.37
C ILE A 43 0.55 2.79 -6.86
N LEU A 44 -0.36 3.77 -6.85
CA LEU A 44 -1.78 3.53 -6.55
C LEU A 44 -2.48 3.06 -7.83
N VAL A 45 -3.05 1.87 -7.80
CA VAL A 45 -3.75 1.32 -8.96
C VAL A 45 -5.26 1.34 -8.70
N VAL A 46 -6.00 2.04 -9.56
CA VAL A 46 -7.45 2.21 -9.44
C VAL A 46 -8.13 1.70 -10.71
N SER A 47 -9.26 1.04 -10.57
CA SER A 47 -10.07 0.61 -11.71
C SER A 47 -10.91 1.78 -12.23
N ALA A 48 -10.77 2.11 -13.52
CA ALA A 48 -11.56 3.16 -14.18
C ALA A 48 -13.07 2.87 -14.18
N ILE A 49 -13.45 1.57 -14.11
CA ILE A 49 -14.86 1.16 -14.12
C ILE A 49 -15.48 1.23 -12.74
N ASP A 50 -14.73 0.72 -11.74
CA ASP A 50 -15.24 0.58 -10.37
C ASP A 50 -15.14 1.90 -9.59
N GLY A 51 -14.28 2.82 -10.06
CA GLY A 51 -14.07 4.12 -9.46
C GLY A 51 -13.42 4.04 -8.08
N ILE A 52 -13.83 4.96 -7.19
CA ILE A 52 -13.33 5.04 -5.83
C ILE A 52 -14.07 4.02 -4.97
N MET A 53 -13.34 3.03 -4.50
CA MET A 53 -13.81 2.02 -3.56
C MET A 53 -13.31 2.34 -2.14
N SER A 54 -13.95 1.79 -1.11
CA SER A 54 -13.45 1.88 0.28
C SER A 54 -11.99 1.38 0.39
N GLN A 55 -11.64 0.33 -0.36
CA GLN A 55 -10.27 -0.17 -0.48
C GLN A 55 -9.27 0.87 -1.02
N THR A 56 -9.71 1.77 -1.91
CA THR A 56 -8.84 2.83 -2.44
C THR A 56 -8.48 3.82 -1.35
N ALA A 57 -9.47 4.23 -0.55
CA ALA A 57 -9.28 5.12 0.60
C ALA A 57 -8.34 4.49 1.64
N GLU A 58 -8.56 3.22 1.98
CA GLU A 58 -7.70 2.44 2.87
C GLU A 58 -6.25 2.42 2.37
N GLN A 59 -6.02 2.11 1.09
CA GLN A 59 -4.68 2.05 0.51
C GLN A 59 -3.96 3.40 0.54
N ILE A 60 -4.68 4.50 0.30
CA ILE A 60 -4.12 5.86 0.37
C ILE A 60 -3.74 6.20 1.82
N MET A 61 -4.61 5.89 2.78
CA MET A 61 -4.35 6.11 4.20
C MET A 61 -3.13 5.31 4.69
N ILE A 62 -3.04 4.03 4.29
CA ILE A 62 -1.89 3.16 4.59
C ILE A 62 -0.60 3.75 4.00
N ALA A 63 -0.63 4.17 2.73
CA ALA A 63 0.55 4.75 2.09
C ALA A 63 1.03 6.01 2.83
N HIS A 64 0.11 6.88 3.24
CA HIS A 64 0.44 8.06 4.03
C HIS A 64 1.01 7.70 5.40
N HIS A 65 0.38 6.75 6.12
CA HIS A 65 0.86 6.28 7.41
C HIS A 65 2.27 5.69 7.34
N MET A 66 2.57 4.92 6.29
CA MET A 66 3.89 4.34 6.03
C MET A 66 4.94 5.38 5.62
N GLY A 67 4.59 6.67 5.61
CA GLY A 67 5.49 7.77 5.29
C GLY A 67 5.81 7.89 3.81
N MET A 68 5.00 7.31 2.92
CA MET A 68 5.14 7.52 1.48
C MET A 68 4.85 8.98 1.16
N GLN A 69 5.81 9.66 0.53
CA GLN A 69 5.67 11.07 0.18
C GLN A 69 5.19 11.27 -1.27
N HIS A 70 5.43 10.28 -2.11
CA HIS A 70 5.13 10.34 -3.54
C HIS A 70 4.20 9.21 -3.96
N ILE A 71 3.12 9.54 -4.68
CA ILE A 71 2.20 8.57 -5.27
C ILE A 71 2.09 8.84 -6.77
N VAL A 72 2.21 7.78 -7.57
CA VAL A 72 1.86 7.77 -8.98
C VAL A 72 0.59 6.95 -9.14
N VAL A 73 -0.42 7.48 -9.84
CA VAL A 73 -1.70 6.80 -10.01
C VAL A 73 -1.77 6.14 -11.37
N PHE A 74 -2.06 4.84 -11.39
CA PHE A 74 -2.35 4.10 -12.61
C PHE A 74 -3.84 3.76 -12.67
N MET A 75 -4.57 4.44 -13.57
CA MET A 75 -5.97 4.14 -13.85
C MET A 75 -6.05 2.94 -14.80
N ASN A 76 -6.41 1.80 -14.26
CA ASN A 76 -6.45 0.52 -14.96
C ASN A 76 -7.82 0.25 -15.58
N LYS A 77 -7.90 -0.64 -16.58
CA LYS A 77 -9.11 -1.03 -17.32
C LYS A 77 -9.69 0.11 -18.18
N CYS A 78 -8.90 1.08 -18.60
CA CYS A 78 -9.37 2.15 -19.48
C CYS A 78 -9.82 1.65 -20.85
N ASP A 79 -9.41 0.45 -21.27
CA ASP A 79 -9.89 -0.21 -22.49
C ASP A 79 -11.38 -0.57 -22.46
N MET A 80 -12.02 -0.47 -21.31
CA MET A 80 -13.44 -0.77 -21.12
C MET A 80 -14.30 0.49 -20.92
N VAL A 81 -13.72 1.67 -20.98
CA VAL A 81 -14.40 2.95 -20.78
C VAL A 81 -14.27 3.79 -22.05
N ASP A 82 -15.38 4.02 -22.72
CA ASP A 82 -15.44 4.83 -23.95
C ASP A 82 -15.67 6.33 -23.66
N ASP A 83 -16.08 6.67 -22.44
CA ASP A 83 -16.43 8.02 -22.02
C ASP A 83 -15.29 8.68 -21.24
N MET A 84 -14.66 9.68 -21.86
CA MET A 84 -13.58 10.44 -21.23
C MET A 84 -14.05 11.27 -20.02
N GLU A 85 -15.29 11.76 -20.02
CA GLU A 85 -15.84 12.53 -18.90
C GLU A 85 -15.94 11.66 -17.65
N MET A 86 -16.21 10.35 -17.82
CA MET A 86 -16.24 9.40 -16.72
C MET A 86 -14.84 9.20 -16.11
N LEU A 87 -13.81 9.13 -16.94
CA LEU A 87 -12.42 9.02 -16.45
C LEU A 87 -11.99 10.26 -15.68
N GLU A 88 -12.35 11.45 -16.16
CA GLU A 88 -12.07 12.72 -15.47
C GLU A 88 -12.77 12.81 -14.11
N LEU A 89 -14.02 12.32 -14.00
CA LEU A 89 -14.73 12.27 -12.73
C LEU A 89 -14.07 11.34 -11.72
N VAL A 90 -13.63 10.17 -12.16
CA VAL A 90 -12.90 9.23 -11.28
C VAL A 90 -11.56 9.83 -10.85
N GLU A 91 -10.82 10.47 -11.76
CA GLU A 91 -9.56 11.16 -11.43
C GLU A 91 -9.80 12.25 -10.39
N MET A 92 -10.82 13.11 -10.58
CA MET A 92 -11.14 14.18 -9.66
C MET A 92 -11.41 13.64 -8.24
N GLY A 93 -12.18 12.57 -8.15
CA GLY A 93 -12.49 11.97 -6.85
C GLY A 93 -11.26 11.33 -6.18
N ILE A 94 -10.34 10.71 -6.96
CA ILE A 94 -9.09 10.19 -6.40
C ILE A 94 -8.20 11.33 -5.92
N ARG A 95 -8.12 12.45 -6.65
CA ARG A 95 -7.38 13.63 -6.22
C ARG A 95 -7.90 14.20 -4.91
N ASP A 96 -9.23 14.25 -4.76
CA ASP A 96 -9.86 14.70 -3.51
C ASP A 96 -9.50 13.77 -2.34
N GLN A 97 -9.51 12.45 -2.54
CA GLN A 97 -9.11 11.49 -1.51
C GLN A 97 -7.62 11.60 -1.15
N LEU A 98 -6.74 11.72 -2.14
CA LEU A 98 -5.31 11.93 -1.90
C LEU A 98 -5.07 13.22 -1.10
N TYR A 99 -5.79 14.29 -1.43
CA TYR A 99 -5.71 15.56 -0.70
C TYR A 99 -6.19 15.42 0.75
N GLN A 100 -7.31 14.74 0.99
CA GLN A 100 -7.85 14.50 2.34
C GLN A 100 -6.89 13.68 3.20
N CYS A 101 -6.14 12.75 2.60
CA CYS A 101 -5.13 11.95 3.29
C CYS A 101 -3.76 12.65 3.39
N GLY A 102 -3.64 13.94 3.03
CA GLY A 102 -2.42 14.72 3.23
C GLY A 102 -1.41 14.67 2.07
N PHE A 103 -1.73 13.98 0.96
CA PHE A 103 -0.93 14.08 -0.25
C PHE A 103 -1.22 15.39 -0.96
N VAL A 104 -0.29 16.35 -0.83
CA VAL A 104 -0.46 17.69 -1.41
C VAL A 104 0.32 17.77 -2.71
N GLY A 105 -0.38 17.97 -3.83
CA GLY A 105 0.25 18.27 -5.11
C GLY A 105 -0.73 18.20 -6.28
N SER A 106 -0.85 19.33 -7.01
CA SER A 106 -1.51 19.35 -8.32
C SER A 106 -0.80 18.46 -9.34
N ASP A 107 0.43 18.06 -9.04
CA ASP A 107 1.39 17.45 -9.96
C ASP A 107 1.47 15.92 -9.82
N ILE A 108 0.58 15.30 -9.03
CA ILE A 108 0.51 13.83 -8.91
C ILE A 108 0.22 13.25 -10.31
N PRO A 109 1.12 12.40 -10.84
CA PRO A 109 0.93 11.83 -12.17
C PRO A 109 -0.23 10.82 -12.20
N PHE A 110 -1.09 10.96 -13.20
CA PHE A 110 -2.15 10.01 -13.51
C PHE A 110 -1.90 9.41 -14.89
N ILE A 111 -1.74 8.09 -14.95
CA ILE A 111 -1.53 7.35 -16.17
C ILE A 111 -2.75 6.46 -16.45
N TYR A 112 -3.37 6.66 -17.62
CA TYR A 112 -4.52 5.89 -18.06
C TYR A 112 -4.07 4.70 -18.87
N GLY A 113 -4.44 3.48 -18.47
CA GLY A 113 -3.95 2.29 -19.12
C GLY A 113 -4.84 1.06 -18.94
N SER A 114 -4.41 -0.02 -19.57
CA SER A 114 -4.95 -1.36 -19.38
C SER A 114 -3.80 -2.34 -19.21
N ALA A 115 -3.59 -2.81 -17.98
CA ALA A 115 -2.54 -3.77 -17.68
C ALA A 115 -2.74 -5.10 -18.44
N LEU A 116 -4.00 -5.53 -18.63
CA LEU A 116 -4.32 -6.73 -19.37
C LEU A 116 -3.97 -6.59 -20.84
N LYS A 117 -4.35 -5.50 -21.47
CA LYS A 117 -4.06 -5.22 -22.89
C LYS A 117 -2.56 -5.04 -23.13
N ALA A 118 -1.86 -4.39 -22.23
CA ALA A 118 -0.40 -4.28 -22.28
C ALA A 118 0.26 -5.66 -22.17
N LEU A 119 -0.26 -6.54 -21.31
CA LEU A 119 0.23 -7.91 -21.21
C LEU A 119 -0.02 -8.74 -22.47
N GLU A 120 -1.14 -8.54 -23.15
CA GLU A 120 -1.47 -9.20 -24.44
C GLU A 120 -0.59 -8.69 -25.59
N GLY A 121 -0.34 -7.37 -25.66
CA GLY A 121 0.43 -6.70 -26.71
C GLY A 121 1.39 -5.63 -26.18
N PRO A 122 2.58 -6.03 -25.68
CA PRO A 122 3.51 -5.10 -25.04
C PRO A 122 4.12 -4.04 -25.98
N ASP A 123 4.13 -4.29 -27.29
CA ASP A 123 4.61 -3.35 -28.32
C ASP A 123 3.53 -2.38 -28.82
N GLY A 124 2.30 -2.49 -28.32
CA GLY A 124 1.17 -1.67 -28.72
C GLY A 124 0.98 -0.43 -27.83
N GLU A 125 -0.08 0.34 -28.13
CA GLU A 125 -0.48 1.55 -27.42
C GLU A 125 -0.52 1.36 -25.88
N TRP A 126 -1.06 0.24 -25.42
CA TRP A 126 -1.16 -0.04 -23.99
C TRP A 126 0.20 -0.37 -23.35
N GLY A 127 1.13 -0.91 -24.12
CA GLY A 127 2.53 -1.05 -23.71
C GLY A 127 3.21 0.31 -23.58
N ASP A 128 2.91 1.28 -24.45
CA ASP A 128 3.39 2.66 -24.33
C ASP A 128 2.93 3.29 -23.01
N LYS A 129 1.70 3.01 -22.59
CA LYS A 129 1.18 3.47 -21.28
C LYS A 129 1.90 2.86 -20.06
N ILE A 130 2.39 1.63 -20.18
CA ILE A 130 3.26 1.05 -19.14
C ILE A 130 4.63 1.75 -19.12
N MET A 131 5.18 2.11 -20.28
CA MET A 131 6.43 2.88 -20.33
C MET A 131 6.24 4.28 -19.74
N GLU A 132 5.12 4.96 -20.07
CA GLU A 132 4.75 6.25 -19.48
C GLU A 132 4.63 6.17 -17.95
N LEU A 133 4.06 5.07 -17.43
CA LEU A 133 4.01 4.82 -15.99
C LEU A 133 5.42 4.72 -15.40
N MET A 134 6.31 3.98 -16.02
CA MET A 134 7.69 3.80 -15.53
C MET A 134 8.49 5.10 -15.59
N ASP A 135 8.32 5.89 -16.65
CA ASP A 135 8.93 7.20 -16.78
C ASP A 135 8.40 8.18 -15.72
N ALA A 136 7.11 8.09 -15.39
CA ALA A 136 6.51 8.90 -14.32
C ALA A 136 7.05 8.49 -12.95
N VAL A 137 7.22 7.20 -12.69
CA VAL A 137 7.83 6.69 -11.45
C VAL A 137 9.25 7.19 -11.32
N ASP A 138 10.09 7.01 -12.34
CA ASP A 138 11.50 7.42 -12.33
C ASP A 138 11.67 8.94 -12.16
N LYS A 139 10.75 9.73 -12.70
CA LYS A 139 10.81 11.18 -12.67
C LYS A 139 10.24 11.79 -11.39
N TYR A 140 9.18 11.18 -10.86
CA TYR A 140 8.39 11.75 -9.76
C TYR A 140 8.80 11.19 -8.39
N ILE A 141 9.28 9.94 -8.34
CA ILE A 141 9.74 9.31 -7.10
C ILE A 141 11.27 9.39 -7.07
N PRO A 142 11.86 10.14 -6.13
CA PRO A 142 13.32 10.28 -6.05
C PRO A 142 13.99 8.95 -5.70
N ASP A 143 15.16 8.68 -6.30
CA ASP A 143 16.01 7.56 -5.91
C ASP A 143 16.53 7.75 -4.48
N SER A 144 16.32 6.76 -3.63
CA SER A 144 16.82 6.73 -2.26
C SER A 144 18.33 6.46 -2.25
N GLN A 145 19.17 7.49 -2.33
CA GLN A 145 20.63 7.35 -2.16
C GLN A 145 21.20 7.91 -0.87
N SER A 146 20.42 8.28 0.11
CA SER A 146 20.98 8.76 1.37
C SER A 146 20.00 8.60 2.52
N GLU A 147 20.19 7.60 3.34
CA GLU A 147 19.97 7.54 4.80
C GLU A 147 19.80 6.09 5.31
N ILE A 148 20.58 5.17 4.76
CA ILE A 148 20.69 3.82 5.37
C ILE A 148 21.97 3.79 6.19
N ASP A 149 22.01 4.50 7.31
CA ASP A 149 22.99 4.30 8.37
C ASP A 149 22.50 4.83 9.73
N GLN A 150 21.21 4.69 10.03
CA GLN A 150 20.84 4.63 11.44
C GLN A 150 21.01 3.17 11.87
N ALA A 151 21.76 2.97 12.94
CA ALA A 151 22.09 1.66 13.49
C ALA A 151 20.82 0.89 13.84
N SER A 152 20.23 0.24 12.87
CA SER A 152 19.07 -0.64 13.06
C SER A 152 19.55 -1.89 13.77
N SER A 153 19.27 -2.02 15.05
CA SER A 153 19.48 -3.21 15.83
C SER A 153 18.31 -4.18 15.62
N ILE A 154 18.55 -5.44 15.94
CA ILE A 154 17.56 -6.52 15.82
C ILE A 154 16.82 -6.64 17.14
N HIS A 155 15.49 -6.59 17.09
CA HIS A 155 14.63 -6.56 18.27
C HIS A 155 13.44 -7.50 18.14
N THR A 156 12.87 -7.90 19.29
CA THR A 156 11.69 -8.75 19.40
C THR A 156 10.55 -8.07 20.15
N LYS A 157 10.85 -7.06 20.98
CA LYS A 157 9.85 -6.48 21.88
C LYS A 157 9.97 -4.96 21.91
N PHE A 158 8.83 -4.29 21.72
CA PHE A 158 8.75 -2.83 21.71
C PHE A 158 7.36 -2.34 22.15
N THR A 159 7.27 -1.08 22.57
CA THR A 159 5.99 -0.39 22.71
C THR A 159 5.66 0.39 21.46
N ALA A 160 4.39 0.54 21.19
CA ALA A 160 3.91 1.27 20.02
C ALA A 160 2.61 2.01 20.33
N GLU A 161 2.45 3.19 19.73
CA GLU A 161 1.16 3.83 19.62
C GLU A 161 0.44 3.23 18.41
N VAL A 162 -0.77 2.71 18.63
CA VAL A 162 -1.54 2.00 17.61
C VAL A 162 -2.95 2.58 17.52
N TYR A 163 -3.38 2.88 16.31
CA TYR A 163 -4.76 3.19 15.98
C TYR A 163 -5.43 1.95 15.39
N MET A 164 -6.50 1.48 16.02
CA MET A 164 -7.30 0.36 15.54
C MET A 164 -8.34 0.85 14.55
N LEU A 165 -8.27 0.37 13.30
CA LEU A 165 -9.20 0.77 12.23
C LEU A 165 -10.63 0.33 12.52
N ASP A 166 -11.59 1.22 12.27
CA ASP A 166 -13.01 0.88 12.33
C ASP A 166 -13.50 0.21 11.04
N ILE A 167 -14.75 -0.27 11.02
CA ILE A 167 -15.33 -0.98 9.87
C ILE A 167 -15.46 -0.09 8.63
N ASN A 168 -15.60 1.24 8.78
CA ASN A 168 -15.72 2.17 7.66
C ASN A 168 -14.36 2.44 7.02
N GLU A 169 -13.29 2.20 7.77
CA GLU A 169 -11.89 2.36 7.35
C GLU A 169 -11.28 1.06 6.80
N GLY A 170 -12.07 -0.01 6.71
CA GLY A 170 -11.62 -1.31 6.23
C GLY A 170 -11.24 -2.29 7.34
N GLY A 171 -11.30 -1.87 8.60
CA GLY A 171 -11.10 -2.71 9.77
C GLY A 171 -12.29 -3.63 10.06
N ARG A 172 -12.40 -4.13 11.29
CA ARG A 172 -13.51 -4.98 11.72
C ARG A 172 -14.28 -4.35 12.89
N ASP A 173 -15.44 -4.90 13.19
CA ASP A 173 -16.35 -4.42 14.26
C ASP A 173 -16.06 -5.04 15.64
N THR A 174 -15.16 -6.03 15.68
CA THR A 174 -14.79 -6.73 16.92
C THR A 174 -13.46 -6.22 17.45
N GLY A 175 -13.38 -6.05 18.78
CA GLY A 175 -12.14 -5.66 19.46
C GLY A 175 -11.11 -6.79 19.55
N TYR A 176 -9.93 -6.45 19.99
CA TYR A 176 -8.79 -7.35 20.19
C TYR A 176 -8.45 -7.47 21.68
N PHE A 177 -8.09 -8.66 22.09
CA PHE A 177 -7.77 -8.99 23.47
C PHE A 177 -6.25 -9.09 23.71
N ASP A 178 -5.88 -8.98 24.95
CA ASP A 178 -4.53 -9.28 25.39
C ASP A 178 -4.13 -10.71 25.00
N GLY A 179 -2.98 -10.86 24.35
CA GLY A 179 -2.49 -12.15 23.86
C GLY A 179 -2.91 -12.49 22.41
N ASP A 180 -3.68 -11.64 21.73
CA ASP A 180 -4.04 -11.90 20.33
C ASP A 180 -2.79 -11.85 19.43
N CYS A 181 -2.69 -12.87 18.55
CA CYS A 181 -1.59 -13.00 17.59
C CYS A 181 -1.99 -12.39 16.25
N LEU A 182 -1.26 -11.37 15.80
CA LEU A 182 -1.50 -10.62 14.58
C LEU A 182 -0.26 -10.57 13.68
N GLN A 183 -0.43 -10.14 12.43
CA GLN A 183 0.67 -9.94 11.50
C GLN A 183 1.05 -8.46 11.46
N PHE A 184 2.33 -8.19 11.62
CA PHE A 184 2.92 -6.84 11.61
C PHE A 184 3.74 -6.67 10.35
N TYR A 185 3.40 -5.65 9.56
CA TYR A 185 4.05 -5.32 8.30
C TYR A 185 4.87 -4.04 8.46
N PHE A 186 6.17 -4.18 8.47
CA PHE A 186 7.13 -3.09 8.39
C PHE A 186 7.50 -2.82 6.92
N LYS A 187 8.26 -1.75 6.64
CA LYS A 187 8.65 -1.39 5.26
C LYS A 187 9.29 -2.55 4.49
N THR A 188 10.12 -3.34 5.14
CA THR A 188 10.95 -4.38 4.50
C THR A 188 10.61 -5.81 4.91
N THR A 189 9.78 -6.00 5.92
CA THR A 189 9.59 -7.32 6.55
C THR A 189 8.18 -7.44 7.13
N ASP A 190 7.59 -8.61 7.03
CA ASP A 190 6.39 -9.00 7.74
C ASP A 190 6.71 -10.07 8.81
N VAL A 191 6.07 -9.99 9.95
CA VAL A 191 6.30 -10.88 11.08
C VAL A 191 5.04 -11.03 11.93
N THR A 192 4.81 -12.21 12.47
CA THR A 192 3.75 -12.44 13.45
C THR A 192 4.21 -12.01 14.83
N GLY A 193 3.32 -11.46 15.62
CA GLY A 193 3.58 -11.08 16.99
C GLY A 193 2.32 -11.10 17.84
N GLU A 194 2.49 -11.02 19.13
CA GLU A 194 1.44 -10.97 20.13
C GLU A 194 1.30 -9.54 20.64
N ILE A 195 0.06 -9.06 20.76
CA ILE A 195 -0.23 -7.77 21.39
C ILE A 195 -0.41 -7.96 22.90
N GLN A 196 0.15 -7.06 23.68
CA GLN A 196 -0.01 -6.99 25.12
C GLN A 196 -0.65 -5.65 25.46
N LEU A 197 -1.88 -5.71 25.95
CA LEU A 197 -2.64 -4.51 26.33
C LEU A 197 -2.22 -4.02 27.72
N PRO A 198 -2.35 -2.72 28.01
CA PRO A 198 -2.20 -2.20 29.36
C PRO A 198 -3.18 -2.88 30.32
N ILE A 199 -2.77 -3.11 31.56
CA ILE A 199 -3.55 -3.82 32.59
C ILE A 199 -4.96 -3.22 32.83
N GLU A 200 -5.13 -1.96 32.48
CA GLU A 200 -6.39 -1.23 32.68
C GLU A 200 -7.36 -1.39 31.51
N ILE A 201 -6.92 -2.04 30.41
CA ILE A 201 -7.68 -2.19 29.15
C ILE A 201 -7.94 -3.67 28.91
N ASP A 202 -9.21 -4.08 29.01
CA ASP A 202 -9.61 -5.47 28.78
C ASP A 202 -9.63 -5.83 27.28
N MET A 203 -9.87 -4.84 26.41
CA MET A 203 -10.03 -5.04 24.98
C MET A 203 -9.74 -3.74 24.21
N ALA A 204 -8.96 -3.82 23.14
CA ALA A 204 -8.76 -2.71 22.21
C ALA A 204 -9.93 -2.62 21.23
N MET A 205 -10.65 -1.48 21.23
CA MET A 205 -11.83 -1.29 20.39
C MET A 205 -11.46 -0.65 19.05
N PRO A 206 -12.18 -0.99 17.95
CA PRO A 206 -12.08 -0.27 16.70
C PRO A 206 -12.33 1.24 16.87
N GLY A 207 -11.52 2.08 16.19
CA GLY A 207 -11.58 3.54 16.29
C GLY A 207 -10.78 4.13 17.46
N GLU A 208 -10.13 3.31 18.28
CA GLU A 208 -9.32 3.77 19.41
C GLU A 208 -7.84 3.85 19.10
N THR A 209 -7.15 4.83 19.70
CA THR A 209 -5.69 4.91 19.74
C THR A 209 -5.21 4.50 21.12
N LEU A 210 -4.27 3.59 21.20
CA LEU A 210 -3.72 3.08 22.47
C LEU A 210 -2.23 2.76 22.36
N ASP A 211 -1.55 2.87 23.51
CA ASP A 211 -0.19 2.40 23.64
C ASP A 211 -0.22 0.92 24.04
N ILE A 212 0.35 0.07 23.19
CA ILE A 212 0.44 -1.37 23.41
C ILE A 212 1.89 -1.84 23.41
N THR A 213 2.13 -2.98 24.02
CA THR A 213 3.40 -3.68 23.87
C THR A 213 3.24 -4.79 22.84
N ILE A 214 4.21 -4.93 21.96
CA ILE A 214 4.21 -5.96 20.92
C ILE A 214 5.43 -6.85 21.13
N GLU A 215 5.19 -8.16 21.11
CA GLU A 215 6.23 -9.17 21.19
C GLU A 215 6.22 -10.03 19.93
N LEU A 216 7.26 -9.89 19.10
CA LEU A 216 7.38 -10.58 17.83
C LEU A 216 7.92 -12.00 18.02
N ILE A 217 7.42 -12.95 17.22
CA ILE A 217 7.88 -14.35 17.25
C ILE A 217 9.28 -14.53 16.64
N GLN A 218 9.75 -13.57 15.85
CA GLN A 218 11.07 -13.58 15.24
C GLN A 218 11.70 -12.19 15.37
N PRO A 219 13.02 -12.12 15.61
CA PRO A 219 13.73 -10.85 15.70
C PRO A 219 13.86 -10.21 14.29
N ILE A 220 13.50 -8.95 14.20
CA ILE A 220 13.62 -8.15 12.98
C ILE A 220 14.34 -6.83 13.26
N LYS A 221 14.80 -6.18 12.19
CA LYS A 221 15.35 -4.83 12.31
C LYS A 221 14.21 -3.83 12.49
N ILE A 222 14.25 -3.10 13.60
CA ILE A 222 13.26 -2.08 13.95
C ILE A 222 14.00 -0.83 14.43
N THR A 223 13.43 0.33 14.11
CA THR A 223 13.87 1.62 14.64
C THR A 223 12.74 2.32 15.38
N GLU A 224 13.07 3.22 16.30
CA GLU A 224 12.07 4.09 16.92
C GLU A 224 11.43 4.98 15.84
N GLU A 225 10.17 5.35 16.04
CA GLU A 225 9.34 6.11 15.11
C GLU A 225 9.01 5.37 13.79
N GLU A 226 9.43 4.12 13.62
CA GLU A 226 9.14 3.35 12.42
C GLU A 226 7.64 3.01 12.32
N PRO A 227 6.97 3.34 11.22
CA PRO A 227 5.57 3.00 11.02
C PRO A 227 5.42 1.53 10.62
N PHE A 228 4.32 0.92 11.05
CA PHE A 228 3.93 -0.43 10.66
C PHE A 228 2.41 -0.57 10.53
N ILE A 229 2.00 -1.64 9.88
CA ILE A 229 0.60 -2.00 9.68
C ILE A 229 0.32 -3.29 10.43
N ILE A 230 -0.85 -3.37 11.06
CA ILE A 230 -1.34 -4.59 11.70
C ILE A 230 -2.40 -5.21 10.79
N ARG A 231 -2.26 -6.50 10.52
CA ARG A 231 -3.22 -7.28 9.75
C ARG A 231 -3.69 -8.50 10.51
N ASP A 232 -4.96 -8.80 10.31
CA ASP A 232 -5.61 -10.03 10.74
C ASP A 232 -6.15 -10.73 9.49
N ASP A 233 -5.55 -11.85 9.12
CA ASP A 233 -5.74 -12.52 7.83
C ASP A 233 -5.54 -11.58 6.64
N GLU A 234 -6.61 -11.30 5.88
CA GLU A 234 -6.57 -10.42 4.71
C GLU A 234 -6.96 -8.96 5.02
N CYS A 235 -7.40 -8.66 6.24
CA CYS A 235 -7.87 -7.33 6.64
C CYS A 235 -6.77 -6.52 7.32
N THR A 236 -6.62 -5.25 6.95
CA THR A 236 -5.83 -4.30 7.73
C THR A 236 -6.68 -3.86 8.91
N VAL A 237 -6.17 -4.04 10.12
CA VAL A 237 -6.93 -3.82 11.35
C VAL A 237 -6.34 -2.75 12.25
N GLY A 238 -5.11 -2.32 11.96
CA GLY A 238 -4.49 -1.25 12.71
C GLY A 238 -3.31 -0.63 12.00
N LEU A 239 -2.99 0.59 12.41
CA LEU A 239 -1.84 1.36 11.99
C LEU A 239 -1.05 1.75 13.23
N GLY A 240 0.24 1.46 13.26
CA GLY A 240 1.07 1.71 14.43
C GLY A 240 2.38 2.41 14.11
N ARG A 241 2.97 2.98 15.15
CA ARG A 241 4.31 3.55 15.12
C ARG A 241 5.08 3.07 16.35
N VAL A 242 6.30 2.62 16.14
CA VAL A 242 7.19 2.19 17.24
C VAL A 242 7.48 3.39 18.15
N ALA A 243 7.15 3.28 19.43
CA ALA A 243 7.42 4.33 20.41
C ALA A 243 8.78 4.11 21.09
N THR A 244 8.99 2.92 21.66
CA THR A 244 10.23 2.60 22.38
C THR A 244 10.57 1.12 22.22
N ILE A 245 11.83 0.85 21.97
CA ILE A 245 12.36 -0.53 21.88
C ILE A 245 12.69 -1.04 23.30
N ILE A 246 12.23 -2.25 23.61
CA ILE A 246 12.43 -2.88 24.93
C ILE A 246 13.52 -3.94 24.85
N GLU A 247 13.47 -4.85 23.84
CA GLU A 247 14.40 -5.98 23.70
C GLU A 247 14.60 -6.36 22.21
#